data_f84e7e8157b89da9f056d1a8ac951d4e
#
_entry.id   f84e7e8157b89da9f056d1a8ac951d4e
#
_cell.length_a   1.000
_cell.length_b   1.000
_cell.length_c   1.000
_cell.angle_alpha   90.00
_cell.angle_beta   90.00
_cell.angle_gamma   90.00
#
_symmetry.space_group_name_H-M   'P 1'
#
loop_
_entity.id
_entity.type
_entity.pdbx_description
1 polymer ?
#
loop_
_entity_poly.entity_id
_entity_poly.type
_entity_poly.pdbx_seq_one_letter_code
_entity_poly.pdbx_strand_id
1 'polypeptide(L)'
;MTEETNLTTKQAKAIPELLAAPNYEKGCKAAKISKTTLYTWLKEPEFKGELDRQRNEIVEAAFGMIAANIEKAVTTLVGLLDTSDDRVKRLTANDIISHFLKRRELVDLEERIERIEEQIEKSR
;
A
#
# COMPACT_ATOMS: atom_id res chain seq x y z
N MET A 1 18.57 -13.19 12.03
CA MET A 1 18.50 -12.58 13.37
C MET A 1 17.07 -12.16 13.63
N THR A 2 16.42 -12.80 14.56
CA THR A 2 15.14 -12.32 15.07
C THR A 2 15.46 -11.13 15.97
N GLU A 3 15.07 -9.93 15.55
CA GLU A 3 15.06 -8.79 16.46
C GLU A 3 14.17 -9.17 17.64
N GLU A 4 14.74 -9.16 18.82
CA GLU A 4 13.97 -9.35 20.05
C GLU A 4 13.02 -8.16 20.18
N THR A 5 11.79 -8.38 19.77
CA THR A 5 10.73 -7.40 20.02
C THR A 5 10.38 -7.46 21.51
N ASN A 6 10.47 -6.31 22.18
CA ASN A 6 10.07 -6.18 23.58
C ASN A 6 8.56 -6.27 23.80
N LEU A 7 7.87 -7.00 22.91
CA LEU A 7 6.43 -7.20 22.99
C LEU A 7 6.07 -8.30 23.97
N THR A 8 4.96 -8.12 24.68
CA THR A 8 4.38 -9.22 25.47
C THR A 8 3.86 -10.30 24.53
N THR A 9 3.77 -11.53 25.01
CA THR A 9 3.19 -12.65 24.23
C THR A 9 1.78 -12.32 23.76
N LYS A 10 0.99 -11.66 24.58
CA LYS A 10 -0.37 -11.25 24.25
C LYS A 10 -0.40 -10.23 23.11
N GLN A 11 0.50 -9.25 23.15
CA GLN A 11 0.66 -8.27 22.06
C GLN A 11 1.10 -8.93 20.76
N ALA A 12 2.09 -9.80 20.81
CA ALA A 12 2.58 -10.51 19.63
C ALA A 12 1.49 -11.37 18.97
N LYS A 13 0.65 -12.03 19.77
CA LYS A 13 -0.47 -12.84 19.26
C LYS A 13 -1.62 -11.99 18.69
N ALA A 14 -1.82 -10.79 19.22
CA ALA A 14 -2.90 -9.90 18.77
C ALA A 14 -2.61 -9.29 17.40
N ILE A 15 -1.37 -9.04 17.04
CA ILE A 15 -1.00 -8.35 15.80
C ILE A 15 -1.55 -9.05 14.54
N PRO A 16 -1.35 -10.37 14.33
CA PRO A 16 -1.91 -11.05 13.16
C PRO A 16 -3.44 -10.92 13.05
N GLU A 17 -4.14 -11.01 14.17
CA GLU A 17 -5.60 -10.89 14.21
C GLU A 17 -6.06 -9.47 13.86
N LEU A 18 -5.35 -8.45 14.35
CA LEU A 18 -5.64 -7.06 14.05
C LEU A 18 -5.41 -6.75 12.57
N LEU A 19 -4.36 -7.30 11.97
CA LEU A 19 -4.02 -7.08 10.56
C LEU A 19 -4.96 -7.82 9.61
N ALA A 20 -5.47 -8.99 10.01
CA ALA A 20 -6.40 -9.78 9.21
C ALA A 20 -7.83 -9.23 9.23
N ALA A 21 -8.19 -8.45 10.25
CA ALA A 21 -9.54 -7.93 10.40
C ALA A 21 -9.78 -6.66 9.58
N PRO A 22 -11.02 -6.42 9.09
CA PRO A 22 -11.34 -5.24 8.29
C PRO A 22 -11.35 -3.93 9.09
N ASN A 23 -11.48 -4.01 10.41
CA ASN A 23 -11.44 -2.86 11.31
C ASN A 23 -10.99 -3.26 12.71
N TYR A 24 -10.72 -2.29 13.56
CA TYR A 24 -10.25 -2.55 14.92
C TYR A 24 -11.28 -3.24 15.82
N GLU A 25 -12.56 -2.99 15.61
CA GLU A 25 -13.63 -3.65 16.38
C GLU A 25 -13.58 -5.17 16.20
N LYS A 26 -13.55 -5.63 14.95
CA LYS A 26 -13.47 -7.06 14.62
C LYS A 26 -12.10 -7.64 14.99
N GLY A 27 -11.04 -6.86 14.82
CA GLY A 27 -9.69 -7.25 15.22
C GLY A 27 -9.56 -7.49 16.72
N CYS A 28 -10.13 -6.60 17.53
CA CYS A 28 -10.16 -6.76 18.99
C CYS A 28 -10.94 -8.00 19.42
N LYS A 29 -12.08 -8.26 18.79
CA LYS A 29 -12.87 -9.49 19.05
C LYS A 29 -12.08 -10.75 18.73
N ALA A 30 -11.42 -10.79 17.57
CA ALA A 30 -10.61 -11.92 17.15
C ALA A 30 -9.39 -12.14 18.07
N ALA A 31 -8.76 -11.07 18.49
CA ALA A 31 -7.60 -11.09 19.41
C ALA A 31 -8.02 -11.28 20.87
N LYS A 32 -9.30 -11.23 21.18
CA LYS A 32 -9.84 -11.32 22.55
C LYS A 32 -9.31 -10.25 23.48
N ILE A 33 -9.26 -9.02 22.99
CA ILE A 33 -8.86 -7.83 23.75
C ILE A 33 -9.95 -6.77 23.68
N SER A 34 -9.97 -5.84 24.64
CA SER A 34 -10.86 -4.68 24.60
C SER A 34 -10.29 -3.59 23.69
N LYS A 35 -11.17 -2.71 23.21
CA LYS A 35 -10.73 -1.50 22.48
C LYS A 35 -9.81 -0.63 23.33
N THR A 36 -10.10 -0.50 24.61
CA THR A 36 -9.29 0.26 25.56
C THR A 36 -7.86 -0.29 25.62
N THR A 37 -7.72 -1.62 25.69
CA THR A 37 -6.41 -2.28 25.66
C THR A 37 -5.66 -1.97 24.36
N LEU A 38 -6.34 -2.07 23.23
CA LEU A 38 -5.72 -1.75 21.93
C LEU A 38 -5.23 -0.31 21.89
N TYR A 39 -6.06 0.66 22.25
CA TYR A 39 -5.67 2.06 22.23
C TYR A 39 -4.54 2.39 23.20
N THR A 40 -4.46 1.69 24.34
CA THR A 40 -3.31 1.77 25.25
C THR A 40 -2.04 1.27 24.58
N TRP A 41 -2.11 0.12 23.93
CA TRP A 41 -0.97 -0.45 23.19
C TRP A 41 -0.51 0.42 22.02
N LEU A 42 -1.44 1.06 21.32
CA LEU A 42 -1.11 1.95 20.20
C LEU A 42 -0.31 3.19 20.62
N LYS A 43 -0.34 3.54 21.91
CA LYS A 43 0.50 4.61 22.47
C LYS A 43 1.92 4.14 22.79
N GLU A 44 2.14 2.83 22.85
CA GLU A 44 3.45 2.25 23.08
C GLU A 44 4.23 2.20 21.76
N PRO A 45 5.38 2.88 21.66
CA PRO A 45 6.13 2.94 20.39
C PRO A 45 6.52 1.57 19.84
N GLU A 46 6.85 0.62 20.71
CA GLU A 46 7.26 -0.73 20.34
C GLU A 46 6.11 -1.52 19.69
N PHE A 47 4.93 -1.48 20.30
CA PHE A 47 3.75 -2.15 19.74
C PHE A 47 3.32 -1.51 18.42
N LYS A 48 3.18 -0.20 18.39
CA LYS A 48 2.79 0.53 17.19
C LYS A 48 3.81 0.32 16.07
N GLY A 49 5.10 0.38 16.37
CA GLY A 49 6.17 0.16 15.40
C GLY A 49 6.11 -1.24 14.79
N GLU A 50 5.90 -2.27 15.58
CA GLU A 50 5.80 -3.64 15.10
C GLU A 50 4.51 -3.87 14.29
N LEU A 51 3.40 -3.32 14.74
CA LEU A 51 2.14 -3.37 13.99
C LEU A 51 2.28 -2.72 12.61
N ASP A 52 2.87 -1.53 12.55
CA ASP A 52 3.09 -0.80 11.31
C ASP A 52 4.09 -1.52 10.40
N ARG A 53 5.15 -2.11 10.98
CA ARG A 53 6.14 -2.90 10.23
C ARG A 53 5.49 -4.09 9.53
N GLN A 54 4.71 -4.88 10.25
CA GLN A 54 4.02 -6.05 9.69
C GLN A 54 2.97 -5.65 8.67
N ARG A 55 2.24 -4.55 8.91
CA ARG A 55 1.29 -4.01 7.94
C ARG A 55 2.00 -3.62 6.64
N ASN A 56 3.12 -2.94 6.74
CA ASN A 56 3.91 -2.53 5.58
C ASN A 56 4.44 -3.75 4.80
N GLU A 57 4.86 -4.81 5.47
CA GLU A 57 5.27 -6.05 4.79
C GLU A 57 4.13 -6.65 3.96
N ILE A 58 2.92 -6.67 4.50
CA ILE A 58 1.72 -7.16 3.77
C ILE A 58 1.45 -6.27 2.55
N VAL A 59 1.51 -4.96 2.70
CA VAL A 59 1.30 -4.00 1.62
C VAL A 59 2.36 -4.16 0.54
N GLU A 60 3.64 -4.26 0.93
CA GLU A 60 4.75 -4.45 -0.01
C GLU A 60 4.63 -5.77 -0.78
N ALA A 61 4.23 -6.85 -0.11
CA ALA A 61 3.98 -8.13 -0.76
C ALA A 61 2.84 -8.03 -1.79
N ALA A 62 1.76 -7.31 -1.46
CA ALA A 62 0.66 -7.07 -2.38
C ALA A 62 1.08 -6.23 -3.59
N PHE A 63 1.85 -5.17 -3.39
CA PHE A 63 2.43 -4.39 -4.49
C PHE A 63 3.38 -5.22 -5.36
N GLY A 64 4.15 -6.11 -4.75
CA GLY A 64 5.02 -7.05 -5.49
C GLY A 64 4.22 -7.95 -6.42
N MET A 65 3.06 -8.43 -5.97
CA MET A 65 2.16 -9.25 -6.81
C MET A 65 1.59 -8.43 -7.98
N ILE A 66 1.22 -7.18 -7.75
CA ILE A 66 0.76 -6.27 -8.82
C ILE A 66 1.90 -6.06 -9.82
N ALA A 67 3.10 -5.70 -9.34
CA ALA A 67 4.26 -5.46 -10.19
C ALA A 67 4.60 -6.69 -11.06
N ALA A 68 4.52 -7.89 -10.49
CA ALA A 68 4.78 -9.13 -11.22
C ALA A 68 3.76 -9.40 -12.35
N ASN A 69 2.58 -8.81 -12.27
CA ASN A 69 1.50 -8.98 -13.26
C ASN A 69 1.33 -7.77 -14.20
N ILE A 70 2.11 -6.73 -14.05
CA ILE A 70 1.99 -5.52 -14.87
C ILE A 70 2.23 -5.82 -16.36
N GLU A 71 3.27 -6.57 -16.68
CA GLU A 71 3.56 -6.94 -18.06
C GLU A 71 2.40 -7.70 -18.72
N LYS A 72 1.83 -8.66 -17.99
CA LYS A 72 0.66 -9.42 -18.45
C LYS A 72 -0.55 -8.53 -18.64
N ALA A 73 -0.81 -7.60 -17.72
CA ALA A 73 -1.90 -6.64 -17.83
C ALA A 73 -1.74 -5.73 -19.04
N VAL A 74 -0.55 -5.20 -19.27
CA VAL A 74 -0.23 -4.36 -20.44
C VAL A 74 -0.42 -5.16 -21.73
N THR A 75 0.09 -6.37 -21.81
CA THR A 75 -0.10 -7.25 -22.97
C THR A 75 -1.57 -7.51 -23.26
N THR A 76 -2.38 -7.72 -22.22
CA THR A 76 -3.83 -7.90 -22.35
C THR A 76 -4.50 -6.65 -22.90
N LEU A 77 -4.18 -5.46 -22.37
CA LEU A 77 -4.74 -4.20 -22.87
C LEU A 77 -4.37 -3.94 -24.32
N VAL A 78 -3.10 -4.16 -24.68
CA VAL A 78 -2.65 -3.99 -26.07
C VAL A 78 -3.37 -4.96 -27.01
N GLY A 79 -3.54 -6.21 -26.59
CA GLY A 79 -4.28 -7.22 -27.35
C GLY A 79 -5.75 -6.84 -27.58
N LEU A 80 -6.39 -6.19 -26.60
CA LEU A 80 -7.79 -5.73 -26.71
C LEU A 80 -7.99 -4.59 -27.72
N LEU A 81 -6.92 -3.92 -28.15
CA LEU A 81 -6.99 -2.93 -29.21
C LEU A 81 -7.35 -3.57 -30.58
N ASP A 82 -7.09 -4.87 -30.74
CA ASP A 82 -7.37 -5.63 -31.97
C ASP A 82 -8.69 -6.43 -31.90
N THR A 83 -9.46 -6.25 -30.82
CA THR A 83 -10.78 -6.90 -30.70
C THR A 83 -11.76 -6.42 -31.77
N SER A 84 -12.71 -7.29 -32.14
CA SER A 84 -13.80 -6.93 -33.06
C SER A 84 -14.92 -6.13 -32.38
N ASP A 85 -14.92 -6.06 -31.05
CA ASP A 85 -15.89 -5.28 -30.28
C ASP A 85 -15.47 -3.81 -30.20
N ASP A 86 -16.15 -2.94 -30.94
CA ASP A 86 -15.83 -1.51 -31.00
C ASP A 86 -15.94 -0.80 -29.66
N ARG A 87 -16.85 -1.22 -28.80
CA ARG A 87 -17.00 -0.66 -27.45
C ARG A 87 -15.79 -0.97 -26.59
N VAL A 88 -15.36 -2.24 -26.54
CA VAL A 88 -14.18 -2.67 -25.80
C VAL A 88 -12.93 -1.99 -26.35
N LYS A 89 -12.80 -1.93 -27.66
CA LYS A 89 -11.69 -1.27 -28.36
C LYS A 89 -11.54 0.19 -27.95
N ARG A 90 -12.65 0.94 -27.97
CA ARG A 90 -12.67 2.35 -27.57
C ARG A 90 -12.34 2.54 -26.10
N LEU A 91 -12.96 1.76 -25.20
CA LEU A 91 -12.69 1.82 -23.76
C LEU A 91 -11.24 1.50 -23.44
N THR A 92 -10.68 0.48 -24.07
CA THR A 92 -9.29 0.08 -23.90
C THR A 92 -8.33 1.18 -24.36
N ALA A 93 -8.58 1.78 -25.52
CA ALA A 93 -7.77 2.89 -26.03
C ALA A 93 -7.80 4.09 -25.07
N ASN A 94 -8.99 4.43 -24.55
CA ASN A 94 -9.13 5.50 -23.56
C ASN A 94 -8.41 5.19 -22.26
N ASP A 95 -8.47 3.95 -21.78
CA ASP A 95 -7.77 3.53 -20.56
C ASP A 95 -6.25 3.68 -20.72
N ILE A 96 -5.70 3.22 -21.82
CA ILE A 96 -4.26 3.32 -22.10
C ILE A 96 -3.81 4.80 -22.13
N ILE A 97 -4.55 5.64 -22.85
CA ILE A 97 -4.25 7.08 -22.94
C ILE A 97 -4.35 7.73 -21.56
N SER A 98 -5.39 7.43 -20.80
CA SER A 98 -5.61 7.99 -19.45
C SER A 98 -4.49 7.62 -18.49
N HIS A 99 -4.05 6.37 -18.49
CA HIS A 99 -2.95 5.91 -17.65
C HIS A 99 -1.61 6.55 -18.03
N PHE A 100 -1.36 6.72 -19.31
CA PHE A 100 -0.18 7.42 -19.81
C PHE A 100 -0.14 8.88 -19.36
N LEU A 101 -1.24 9.61 -19.53
CA LEU A 101 -1.35 11.01 -19.12
C LEU A 101 -1.20 11.17 -17.61
N LYS A 102 -1.81 10.28 -16.83
CA LYS A 102 -1.71 10.29 -15.37
C LYS A 102 -0.27 10.08 -14.89
N ARG A 103 0.43 9.14 -15.50
CA ARG A 103 1.85 8.93 -15.20
C ARG A 103 2.69 10.17 -15.52
N ARG A 104 2.43 10.81 -16.66
CA ARG A 104 3.14 12.02 -17.08
C ARG A 104 2.92 13.17 -16.10
N GLU A 105 1.70 13.32 -15.59
CA GLU A 105 1.38 14.31 -14.54
C GLU A 105 2.16 14.04 -13.26
N LEU A 106 2.24 12.78 -12.82
CA LEU A 106 2.98 12.39 -11.62
C LEU A 106 4.48 12.66 -11.76
N VAL A 107 5.06 12.34 -12.90
CA VAL A 107 6.48 12.63 -13.19
C VAL A 107 6.75 14.12 -13.16
N ASP A 108 5.87 14.92 -13.77
CA ASP A 108 5.98 16.38 -13.75
C ASP A 108 5.92 16.95 -12.32
N LEU A 109 5.02 16.43 -11.49
CA LEU A 109 4.92 16.82 -10.08
C LEU A 109 6.17 16.45 -9.29
N GLU A 110 6.73 15.27 -9.49
CA GLU A 110 7.97 14.84 -8.85
C GLU A 110 9.14 15.78 -9.20
N GLU A 111 9.28 16.14 -10.48
CA GLU A 111 10.29 17.08 -10.94
C GLU A 111 10.13 18.48 -10.31
N ARG A 112 8.89 18.94 -10.18
CA ARG A 112 8.60 20.23 -9.52
C ARG A 112 8.94 20.20 -8.04
N ILE A 113 8.64 19.10 -7.35
CA ILE A 113 8.98 18.93 -5.94
C ILE A 113 10.50 18.92 -5.75
N GLU A 114 11.23 18.19 -6.57
CA GLU A 114 12.70 18.16 -6.54
C GLU A 114 13.31 19.56 -6.72
N ARG A 115 12.79 20.36 -7.65
CA ARG A 115 13.24 21.73 -7.85
C ARG A 115 13.00 22.62 -6.64
N ILE A 116 11.84 22.47 -5.99
CA ILE A 116 11.49 23.21 -4.78
C ILE A 116 12.42 22.82 -3.63
N GLU A 117 12.67 21.52 -3.45
CA GLU A 117 13.57 21.01 -2.43
C GLU A 117 15.01 21.55 -2.63
N GLU A 118 15.51 21.55 -3.86
CA GLU A 118 16.81 22.12 -4.20
C GLU A 118 16.88 23.62 -3.88
N GLN A 119 15.83 24.38 -4.17
CA GLN A 119 15.76 25.81 -3.85
C GLN A 119 15.78 26.05 -2.35
N ILE A 120 15.08 25.23 -1.57
CA ILE A 120 15.06 25.32 -0.11
C ILE A 120 16.45 25.03 0.46
N GLU A 121 17.15 24.01 -0.03
CA GLU A 121 18.51 23.69 0.40
C GLU A 121 19.49 24.82 0.08
N LYS A 122 19.39 25.43 -1.10
CA LYS A 122 20.26 26.54 -1.51
C LYS A 122 20.02 27.82 -0.71
N SER A 123 18.85 27.99 -0.11
CA SER A 123 18.50 29.17 0.69
C SER A 123 18.85 29.04 2.17
N ARG A 124 19.43 27.94 2.61
CA ARG A 124 19.93 27.72 3.98
C ARG A 124 21.34 28.22 4.18
#